data_9bf36b678c07bb7577d1ffea83cd6abf
#
_entry.id   9bf36b678c07bb7577d1ffea83cd6abf
#
_cell.length_a   1.000
_cell.length_b   1.000
_cell.length_c   1.000
_cell.angle_alpha   90.00
_cell.angle_beta   90.00
_cell.angle_gamma   90.00
#
_symmetry.space_group_name_H-M   'P 1'
#
loop_
_entity.id
_entity.type
_entity.pdbx_description
1 polymer ?
#
loop_
_entity_poly.entity_id
_entity_poly.type
_entity_poly.pdbx_seq_one_letter_code
_entity_poly.pdbx_strand_id
1 'polypeptide(L)'
;MAWPDLVNPLLIAAAALYVVSGALFALKRTRVAQVAIGLGWGLNLAVFAVNARIVGDIPMGNLYQVQVVLALCFPPLLLMLALRDRLGWTAPVFAVGSALPLVGALFMDKQAAWRRMPALQSGWFVPHVLSYMIGYALCTVAFILLIRLWLGRARRTEYRRAIHQVLRTAFPFMTFGLLSGALWAEAAWGRYWSWDAKEVWSLITWGLYAIYFHMRASPWRRWADLPHLLAYLALLTTFFLVNLLPRLGSLLHSYA
;
A
#
# COMPACT_ATOMS: atom_id res chain seq x y z
N MET A 1 18.48 -14.25 22.16
CA MET A 1 17.50 -13.26 21.67
C MET A 1 16.40 -14.04 20.97
N ALA A 2 15.18 -14.00 21.47
CA ALA A 2 14.06 -14.70 20.85
C ALA A 2 13.68 -13.99 19.53
N TRP A 3 13.11 -14.73 18.56
CA TRP A 3 12.70 -14.12 17.26
C TRP A 3 11.85 -12.87 17.41
N PRO A 4 10.87 -12.79 18.35
CA PRO A 4 10.08 -11.57 18.55
C PRO A 4 10.89 -10.35 18.98
N ASP A 5 12.00 -10.52 19.72
CA ASP A 5 12.84 -9.41 20.19
C ASP A 5 13.56 -8.70 19.04
N LEU A 6 13.76 -9.40 17.90
CA LEU A 6 14.42 -8.85 16.71
C LEU A 6 13.50 -7.93 15.89
N VAL A 7 12.19 -8.06 16.01
CA VAL A 7 11.21 -7.38 15.15
C VAL A 7 11.30 -5.86 15.30
N ASN A 8 11.28 -5.34 16.53
CA ASN A 8 11.30 -3.89 16.76
C ASN A 8 12.58 -3.21 16.27
N PRO A 9 13.81 -3.67 16.61
CA PRO A 9 15.01 -3.03 16.12
C PRO A 9 15.13 -3.10 14.59
N LEU A 10 14.72 -4.20 13.95
CA LEU A 10 14.73 -4.31 12.50
C LEU A 10 13.73 -3.35 11.84
N LEU A 11 12.52 -3.19 12.39
CA LEU A 11 11.53 -2.23 11.91
C LEU A 11 12.04 -0.79 12.00
N ILE A 12 12.61 -0.41 13.15
CA ILE A 12 13.16 0.93 13.36
C ILE A 12 14.29 1.19 12.38
N ALA A 13 15.23 0.26 12.23
CA ALA A 13 16.35 0.40 11.31
C ALA A 13 15.90 0.49 9.83
N ALA A 14 14.93 -0.34 9.42
CA ALA A 14 14.36 -0.30 8.08
C ALA A 14 13.65 1.03 7.80
N ALA A 15 12.81 1.50 8.72
CA ALA A 15 12.10 2.78 8.61
C ALA A 15 13.09 3.95 8.55
N ALA A 16 14.10 3.98 9.40
CA ALA A 16 15.14 4.99 9.40
C ALA A 16 15.91 5.03 8.07
N LEU A 17 16.29 3.88 7.52
CA LEU A 17 16.96 3.80 6.21
C LEU A 17 16.08 4.30 5.07
N TYR A 18 14.78 4.04 5.09
CA TYR A 18 13.85 4.59 4.10
C TYR A 18 13.73 6.13 4.22
N VAL A 19 13.65 6.67 5.43
CA VAL A 19 13.63 8.13 5.66
C VAL A 19 14.94 8.76 5.17
N VAL A 20 16.08 8.19 5.57
CA VAL A 20 17.43 8.65 5.15
C VAL A 20 17.55 8.58 3.62
N SER A 21 17.09 7.50 2.99
CA SER A 21 17.08 7.37 1.53
C SER A 21 16.28 8.49 0.88
N GLY A 22 15.07 8.80 1.41
CA GLY A 22 14.24 9.89 0.91
C GLY A 22 14.95 11.25 0.97
N ALA A 23 15.61 11.55 2.08
CA ALA A 23 16.40 12.77 2.25
C ALA A 23 17.59 12.81 1.28
N LEU A 24 18.32 11.72 1.14
CA LEU A 24 19.47 11.60 0.21
C LEU A 24 19.06 11.78 -1.25
N PHE A 25 17.92 11.23 -1.66
CA PHE A 25 17.36 11.48 -3.01
C PHE A 25 17.01 12.96 -3.19
N ALA A 26 16.41 13.61 -2.18
CA ALA A 26 16.09 15.04 -2.23
C ALA A 26 17.36 15.91 -2.33
N LEU A 27 18.45 15.48 -1.68
CA LEU A 27 19.78 16.10 -1.76
C LEU A 27 20.59 15.69 -3.01
N LYS A 28 19.97 14.98 -3.97
CA LYS A 28 20.60 14.51 -5.21
C LYS A 28 21.78 13.55 -5.00
N ARG A 29 21.92 12.93 -3.84
CA ARG A 29 22.93 11.91 -3.52
C ARG A 29 22.45 10.52 -3.95
N THR A 30 22.16 10.36 -5.24
CA THR A 30 21.38 9.25 -5.81
C THR A 30 21.99 7.88 -5.52
N ARG A 31 23.32 7.69 -5.67
CA ARG A 31 23.96 6.37 -5.43
C ARG A 31 23.82 5.92 -3.97
N VAL A 32 24.11 6.82 -3.02
CA VAL A 32 24.01 6.52 -1.59
C VAL A 32 22.55 6.27 -1.20
N ALA A 33 21.61 7.04 -1.76
CA ALA A 33 20.18 6.85 -1.56
C ALA A 33 19.70 5.47 -2.06
N GLN A 34 20.19 5.01 -3.22
CA GLN A 34 19.89 3.68 -3.75
C GLN A 34 20.40 2.56 -2.84
N VAL A 35 21.60 2.71 -2.28
CA VAL A 35 22.13 1.75 -1.29
C VAL A 35 21.26 1.76 -0.04
N ALA A 36 20.91 2.95 0.49
CA ALA A 36 20.10 3.07 1.71
C ALA A 36 18.71 2.45 1.54
N ILE A 37 18.03 2.68 0.40
CA ILE A 37 16.69 2.07 0.14
C ILE A 37 16.81 0.56 -0.03
N GLY A 38 17.87 0.06 -0.65
CA GLY A 38 18.15 -1.37 -0.80
C GLY A 38 18.39 -2.07 0.53
N LEU A 39 19.20 -1.47 1.41
CA LEU A 39 19.43 -1.97 2.77
C LEU A 39 18.15 -1.94 3.61
N GLY A 40 17.37 -0.84 3.52
CA GLY A 40 16.09 -0.71 4.19
C GLY A 40 15.11 -1.81 3.73
N TRP A 41 15.07 -2.09 2.42
CA TRP A 41 14.26 -3.17 1.86
C TRP A 41 14.72 -4.55 2.34
N GLY A 42 16.02 -4.80 2.40
CA GLY A 42 16.59 -6.03 2.93
C GLY A 42 16.23 -6.26 4.41
N LEU A 43 16.30 -5.21 5.25
CA LEU A 43 15.89 -5.28 6.66
C LEU A 43 14.37 -5.50 6.79
N ASN A 44 13.56 -4.83 5.97
CA ASN A 44 12.11 -5.04 5.96
C ASN A 44 11.75 -6.48 5.51
N LEU A 45 12.50 -7.04 4.54
CA LEU A 45 12.36 -8.43 4.16
C LEU A 45 12.76 -9.38 5.31
N ALA A 46 13.78 -9.04 6.09
CA ALA A 46 14.13 -9.77 7.30
C ALA A 46 13.01 -9.74 8.35
N VAL A 47 12.34 -8.59 8.57
CA VAL A 47 11.14 -8.50 9.41
C VAL A 47 10.04 -9.43 8.91
N PHE A 48 9.76 -9.42 7.60
CA PHE A 48 8.79 -10.33 7.00
C PHE A 48 9.17 -11.80 7.23
N ALA A 49 10.43 -12.17 7.03
CA ALA A 49 10.91 -13.53 7.24
C ALA A 49 10.82 -13.98 8.71
N VAL A 50 11.13 -13.09 9.66
CA VAL A 50 10.95 -13.36 11.09
C VAL A 50 9.47 -13.58 11.41
N ASN A 51 8.58 -12.72 10.91
CA ASN A 51 7.14 -12.88 11.09
C ASN A 51 6.64 -14.21 10.48
N ALA A 52 7.12 -14.57 9.29
CA ALA A 52 6.77 -15.84 8.65
C ALA A 52 7.21 -17.06 9.48
N ARG A 53 8.38 -16.99 10.11
CA ARG A 53 8.86 -18.03 11.06
C ARG A 53 7.99 -18.14 12.30
N ILE A 54 7.55 -17.02 12.88
CA ILE A 54 6.70 -17.00 14.07
C ILE A 54 5.31 -17.54 13.75
N VAL A 55 4.73 -17.13 12.62
CA VAL A 55 3.39 -17.53 12.17
C VAL A 55 3.37 -18.98 11.67
N GLY A 56 4.48 -19.46 11.12
CA GLY A 56 4.56 -20.73 10.39
C GLY A 56 3.89 -20.69 9.00
N ASP A 57 3.60 -19.48 8.48
CA ASP A 57 2.89 -19.25 7.22
C ASP A 57 3.21 -17.83 6.69
N ILE A 58 2.59 -17.42 5.56
CA ILE A 58 2.74 -16.08 5.00
C ILE A 58 2.10 -15.04 5.95
N PRO A 59 2.88 -14.09 6.51
CA PRO A 59 2.41 -13.16 7.55
C PRO A 59 1.62 -11.99 6.94
N MET A 60 0.32 -12.19 6.76
CA MET A 60 -0.65 -11.19 6.25
C MET A 60 -1.97 -11.20 7.05
N GLY A 61 -1.98 -11.82 8.25
CA GLY A 61 -3.22 -12.08 9.00
C GLY A 61 -3.71 -10.92 9.86
N ASN A 62 -2.92 -9.88 10.08
CA ASN A 62 -3.31 -8.70 10.85
C ASN A 62 -2.78 -7.41 10.24
N LEU A 63 -3.25 -6.25 10.73
CA LEU A 63 -2.93 -4.94 10.18
C LEU A 63 -1.42 -4.62 10.29
N TYR A 64 -0.74 -5.05 11.35
CA TYR A 64 0.71 -4.92 11.50
C TYR A 64 1.47 -5.64 10.37
N GLN A 65 1.16 -6.92 10.13
CA GLN A 65 1.80 -7.73 9.10
C GLN A 65 1.56 -7.17 7.70
N VAL A 66 0.33 -6.73 7.43
CA VAL A 66 -0.03 -6.11 6.15
C VAL A 66 0.73 -4.80 5.91
N GLN A 67 1.00 -4.02 6.95
CA GLN A 67 1.84 -2.81 6.83
C GLN A 67 3.29 -3.13 6.46
N VAL A 68 3.86 -4.21 7.03
CA VAL A 68 5.20 -4.69 6.65
C VAL A 68 5.25 -5.08 5.17
N VAL A 69 4.22 -5.79 4.68
CA VAL A 69 4.11 -6.17 3.26
C VAL A 69 3.88 -4.96 2.37
N LEU A 70 3.05 -4.01 2.79
CA LEU A 70 2.83 -2.77 2.04
C LEU A 70 4.14 -2.01 1.83
N ALA A 71 4.97 -1.88 2.87
CA ALA A 71 6.28 -1.23 2.77
C ALA A 71 7.22 -1.97 1.80
N LEU A 72 7.19 -3.31 1.76
CA LEU A 72 7.99 -4.11 0.82
C LEU A 72 7.64 -3.87 -0.65
N CYS A 73 6.41 -3.44 -0.95
CA CYS A 73 5.98 -3.21 -2.33
C CYS A 73 6.63 -1.97 -2.97
N PHE A 74 6.97 -0.93 -2.22
CA PHE A 74 7.41 0.35 -2.80
C PHE A 74 8.74 0.27 -3.58
N PRO A 75 9.85 -0.29 -3.06
CA PRO A 75 11.13 -0.26 -3.77
C PRO A 75 11.12 -1.03 -5.10
N PRO A 76 10.53 -2.25 -5.21
CA PRO A 76 10.40 -2.93 -6.51
C PRO A 76 9.53 -2.15 -7.50
N LEU A 77 8.44 -1.50 -7.03
CA LEU A 77 7.58 -0.68 -7.87
C LEU A 77 8.31 0.58 -8.36
N LEU A 78 9.15 1.21 -7.52
CA LEU A 78 10.03 2.29 -7.96
C LEU A 78 10.95 1.83 -9.09
N LEU A 79 11.62 0.69 -8.93
CA LEU A 79 12.50 0.15 -9.95
C LEU A 79 11.76 -0.12 -11.26
N MET A 80 10.61 -0.77 -11.20
CA MET A 80 9.75 -1.04 -12.35
C MET A 80 9.36 0.25 -13.09
N LEU A 81 8.86 1.27 -12.37
CA LEU A 81 8.42 2.52 -12.98
C LEU A 81 9.58 3.39 -13.45
N ALA A 82 10.75 3.32 -12.80
CA ALA A 82 11.94 4.01 -13.25
C ALA A 82 12.43 3.46 -14.60
N LEU A 83 12.42 2.14 -14.77
CA LEU A 83 12.86 1.47 -16.00
C LEU A 83 11.84 1.60 -17.13
N ARG A 84 10.54 1.36 -16.85
CA ARG A 84 9.48 1.35 -17.86
C ARG A 84 9.03 2.76 -18.28
N ASP A 85 8.79 3.63 -17.29
CA ASP A 85 8.12 4.92 -17.47
C ASP A 85 9.04 6.14 -17.28
N ARG A 86 10.32 5.91 -17.00
CA ARG A 86 11.34 6.94 -16.68
C ARG A 86 10.96 7.79 -15.47
N LEU A 87 10.27 7.21 -14.49
CA LEU A 87 9.81 7.88 -13.28
C LEU A 87 10.83 7.82 -12.11
N GLY A 88 12.11 7.57 -12.38
CA GLY A 88 13.17 7.51 -11.34
C GLY A 88 13.26 8.77 -10.47
N TRP A 89 12.86 9.94 -11.00
CA TRP A 89 12.81 11.20 -10.25
C TRP A 89 11.78 11.19 -9.09
N THR A 90 10.83 10.24 -9.09
CA THR A 90 9.86 10.05 -8.00
C THR A 90 10.43 9.25 -6.82
N ALA A 91 11.69 8.80 -6.88
CA ALA A 91 12.36 8.02 -5.85
C ALA A 91 12.21 8.57 -4.41
N PRO A 92 12.32 9.90 -4.14
CA PRO A 92 12.06 10.42 -2.80
C PRO A 92 10.66 10.11 -2.28
N VAL A 93 9.66 10.10 -3.17
CA VAL A 93 8.25 9.82 -2.82
C VAL A 93 8.09 8.35 -2.46
N PHE A 94 8.71 7.43 -3.23
CA PHE A 94 8.70 6.00 -2.94
C PHE A 94 9.40 5.67 -1.62
N ALA A 95 10.53 6.31 -1.33
CA ALA A 95 11.26 6.11 -0.09
C ALA A 95 10.42 6.55 1.14
N VAL A 96 9.78 7.72 1.07
CA VAL A 96 8.84 8.18 2.12
C VAL A 96 7.64 7.23 2.20
N GLY A 97 7.08 6.83 1.06
CA GLY A 97 5.98 5.86 0.99
C GLY A 97 6.32 4.52 1.67
N SER A 98 7.58 4.05 1.53
CA SER A 98 8.05 2.83 2.23
C SER A 98 8.14 3.02 3.74
N ALA A 99 8.53 4.21 4.20
CA ALA A 99 8.71 4.50 5.62
C ALA A 99 7.36 4.58 6.37
N LEU A 100 6.33 5.17 5.74
CA LEU A 100 5.03 5.44 6.37
C LEU A 100 4.36 4.18 6.97
N PRO A 101 4.22 3.06 6.25
CA PRO A 101 3.63 1.85 6.82
C PRO A 101 4.48 1.26 7.96
N LEU A 102 5.82 1.31 7.87
CA LEU A 102 6.67 0.79 8.94
C LEU A 102 6.57 1.64 10.20
N VAL A 103 6.48 2.96 10.07
CA VAL A 103 6.22 3.86 11.20
C VAL A 103 4.87 3.52 11.83
N GLY A 104 3.82 3.32 11.03
CA GLY A 104 2.52 2.85 11.52
C GLY A 104 2.63 1.51 12.26
N ALA A 105 3.37 0.55 11.70
CA ALA A 105 3.58 -0.77 12.29
C ALA A 105 4.29 -0.74 13.66
N LEU A 106 5.11 0.29 13.94
CA LEU A 106 5.77 0.44 15.26
C LEU A 106 4.78 0.64 16.39
N PHE A 107 3.62 1.25 16.14
CA PHE A 107 2.58 1.55 17.13
C PHE A 107 1.51 0.46 17.24
N MET A 108 1.62 -0.62 16.45
CA MET A 108 0.65 -1.71 16.46
C MET A 108 1.09 -2.85 17.36
N ASP A 109 0.11 -3.60 17.89
CA ASP A 109 0.38 -4.84 18.61
C ASP A 109 0.92 -5.88 17.62
N LYS A 110 2.12 -6.38 17.91
CA LYS A 110 2.82 -7.35 17.09
C LYS A 110 2.55 -8.79 17.49
N GLN A 111 2.00 -8.98 18.70
CA GLN A 111 1.72 -10.29 19.27
C GLN A 111 0.28 -10.75 19.01
N ALA A 112 -0.62 -9.81 18.71
CA ALA A 112 -2.00 -10.13 18.39
C ALA A 112 -2.10 -11.02 17.14
N ALA A 113 -2.87 -12.09 17.23
CA ALA A 113 -3.24 -12.99 16.13
C ALA A 113 -2.07 -13.52 15.27
N TRP A 114 -1.04 -14.14 15.90
CA TRP A 114 0.02 -14.85 15.18
C TRP A 114 -0.50 -16.04 14.34
N ARG A 115 -1.65 -16.62 14.66
CA ARG A 115 -2.24 -17.72 13.89
C ARG A 115 -3.29 -17.19 12.92
N ARG A 116 -3.25 -17.67 11.69
CA ARG A 116 -4.30 -17.40 10.72
C ARG A 116 -5.64 -17.96 11.19
N MET A 117 -6.66 -17.10 11.17
CA MET A 117 -8.04 -17.55 11.31
C MET A 117 -8.42 -18.47 10.12
N PRO A 118 -9.36 -19.41 10.30
CA PRO A 118 -9.79 -20.32 9.21
C PRO A 118 -10.17 -19.61 7.92
N ALA A 119 -10.86 -18.48 8.02
CA ALA A 119 -11.23 -17.65 6.86
C ALA A 119 -10.03 -17.17 6.02
N LEU A 120 -8.85 -17.00 6.63
CA LEU A 120 -7.62 -16.54 5.96
C LEU A 120 -6.81 -17.67 5.31
N GLN A 121 -7.24 -18.94 5.44
CA GLN A 121 -6.53 -20.11 4.93
C GLN A 121 -6.88 -20.44 3.46
N SER A 122 -7.79 -19.69 2.84
CA SER A 122 -8.11 -19.81 1.43
C SER A 122 -6.93 -19.44 0.53
N GLY A 123 -6.74 -20.20 -0.57
CA GLY A 123 -5.73 -19.89 -1.58
C GLY A 123 -5.90 -18.53 -2.27
N TRP A 124 -7.10 -17.94 -2.21
CA TRP A 124 -7.38 -16.61 -2.74
C TRP A 124 -6.99 -15.46 -1.83
N PHE A 125 -6.75 -15.72 -0.53
CA PHE A 125 -6.43 -14.67 0.44
C PHE A 125 -5.13 -13.93 0.10
N VAL A 126 -4.04 -14.65 -0.16
CA VAL A 126 -2.73 -14.04 -0.47
C VAL A 126 -2.76 -13.26 -1.77
N PRO A 127 -3.28 -13.78 -2.92
CA PRO A 127 -3.43 -13.00 -4.14
C PRO A 127 -4.26 -11.73 -3.96
N HIS A 128 -5.36 -11.81 -3.21
CA HIS A 128 -6.22 -10.67 -2.88
C HIS A 128 -5.46 -9.58 -2.12
N VAL A 129 -4.87 -9.92 -0.97
CA VAL A 129 -4.17 -8.95 -0.13
C VAL A 129 -2.96 -8.37 -0.85
N LEU A 130 -2.13 -9.19 -1.50
CA LEU A 130 -0.92 -8.72 -2.19
C LEU A 130 -1.26 -7.76 -3.33
N SER A 131 -2.31 -8.04 -4.10
CA SER A 131 -2.76 -7.15 -5.18
C SER A 131 -3.20 -5.80 -4.65
N TYR A 132 -3.95 -5.78 -3.54
CA TYR A 132 -4.29 -4.52 -2.89
C TYR A 132 -3.07 -3.79 -2.34
N MET A 133 -2.08 -4.48 -1.75
CA MET A 133 -0.86 -3.83 -1.25
C MET A 133 -0.08 -3.16 -2.38
N ILE A 134 0.05 -3.81 -3.54
CA ILE A 134 0.65 -3.20 -4.74
C ILE A 134 -0.17 -1.98 -5.20
N GLY A 135 -1.48 -2.12 -5.33
CA GLY A 135 -2.39 -1.03 -5.69
C GLY A 135 -2.30 0.14 -4.72
N TYR A 136 -2.33 -0.13 -3.41
CA TYR A 136 -2.29 0.89 -2.36
C TYR A 136 -0.94 1.62 -2.30
N ALA A 137 0.18 0.92 -2.49
CA ALA A 137 1.48 1.54 -2.59
C ALA A 137 1.54 2.55 -3.74
N LEU A 138 1.06 2.16 -4.92
CA LEU A 138 1.00 3.04 -6.10
C LEU A 138 0.02 4.21 -5.89
N CYS A 139 -1.16 3.97 -5.34
CA CYS A 139 -2.12 5.03 -5.02
C CYS A 139 -1.55 6.03 -4.01
N THR A 140 -0.80 5.56 -3.00
CA THR A 140 -0.10 6.42 -2.04
C THR A 140 0.93 7.31 -2.72
N VAL A 141 1.74 6.74 -3.63
CA VAL A 141 2.70 7.52 -4.42
C VAL A 141 1.98 8.57 -5.27
N ALA A 142 0.92 8.19 -5.98
CA ALA A 142 0.12 9.11 -6.79
C ALA A 142 -0.47 10.25 -5.94
N PHE A 143 -0.94 9.95 -4.73
CA PHE A 143 -1.49 10.94 -3.80
C PHE A 143 -0.42 11.92 -3.29
N ILE A 144 0.77 11.43 -2.92
CA ILE A 144 1.88 12.31 -2.51
C ILE A 144 2.30 13.21 -3.69
N LEU A 145 2.31 12.68 -4.92
CA LEU A 145 2.56 13.47 -6.12
C LEU A 145 1.47 14.52 -6.35
N LEU A 146 0.20 14.22 -6.06
CA LEU A 146 -0.90 15.18 -6.13
C LEU A 146 -0.72 16.32 -5.13
N ILE A 147 -0.35 16.02 -3.87
CA ILE A 147 -0.04 17.06 -2.88
C ILE A 147 1.11 17.95 -3.38
N ARG A 148 2.18 17.35 -3.90
CA ARG A 148 3.30 18.10 -4.45
C ARG A 148 2.91 18.94 -5.68
N LEU A 149 1.99 18.47 -6.50
CA LEU A 149 1.42 19.23 -7.61
C LEU A 149 0.70 20.48 -7.11
N TRP A 150 -0.04 20.38 -6.01
CA TRP A 150 -0.79 21.51 -5.44
C TRP A 150 0.11 22.51 -4.72
N LEU A 151 1.12 22.04 -4.00
CA LEU A 151 2.08 22.88 -3.29
C LEU A 151 3.11 23.53 -4.23
N GLY A 152 3.40 22.92 -5.37
CA GLY A 152 4.39 23.37 -6.34
C GLY A 152 3.78 24.13 -7.52
N ARG A 153 4.48 25.18 -8.01
CA ARG A 153 4.08 25.91 -9.21
C ARG A 153 4.78 25.41 -10.50
N ALA A 154 5.93 24.77 -10.35
CA ALA A 154 6.73 24.27 -11.45
C ALA A 154 6.35 22.82 -11.83
N ARG A 155 6.58 22.42 -13.10
CA ARG A 155 6.44 21.04 -13.59
C ARG A 155 5.02 20.41 -13.47
N ARG A 156 3.97 21.20 -13.47
CA ARG A 156 2.58 20.69 -13.30
C ARG A 156 2.21 19.60 -14.30
N THR A 157 2.63 19.75 -15.58
CA THR A 157 2.37 18.76 -16.63
C THR A 157 3.09 17.45 -16.36
N GLU A 158 4.34 17.50 -15.88
CA GLU A 158 5.15 16.32 -15.54
C GLU A 158 4.54 15.55 -14.36
N TYR A 159 4.13 16.25 -13.27
CA TYR A 159 3.44 15.62 -12.14
C TYR A 159 2.13 14.96 -12.55
N ARG A 160 1.28 15.64 -13.35
CA ARG A 160 0.01 15.07 -13.83
C ARG A 160 0.23 13.84 -14.70
N ARG A 161 1.28 13.83 -15.54
CA ARG A 161 1.66 12.68 -16.34
C ARG A 161 2.11 11.52 -15.45
N ALA A 162 2.96 11.78 -14.46
CA ALA A 162 3.43 10.77 -13.52
C ALA A 162 2.28 10.17 -12.70
N ILE A 163 1.39 11.00 -12.14
CA ILE A 163 0.19 10.55 -11.43
C ILE A 163 -0.62 9.60 -12.32
N HIS A 164 -0.88 9.99 -13.57
CA HIS A 164 -1.66 9.17 -14.51
C HIS A 164 -0.97 7.83 -14.81
N GLN A 165 0.35 7.82 -15.03
CA GLN A 165 1.12 6.60 -15.29
C GLN A 165 1.10 5.66 -14.09
N VAL A 166 1.29 6.20 -12.88
CA VAL A 166 1.26 5.44 -11.62
C VAL A 166 -0.14 4.83 -11.39
N LEU A 167 -1.21 5.63 -11.52
CA LEU A 167 -2.58 5.14 -11.35
C LEU A 167 -2.98 4.13 -12.41
N ARG A 168 -2.54 4.31 -13.67
CA ARG A 168 -2.77 3.33 -14.75
C ARG A 168 -2.12 1.98 -14.44
N THR A 169 -1.02 1.98 -13.70
CA THR A 169 -0.39 0.76 -13.22
C THR A 169 -1.12 0.18 -11.99
N ALA A 170 -1.63 1.03 -11.09
CA ALA A 170 -2.34 0.62 -9.89
C ALA A 170 -3.69 -0.04 -10.19
N PHE A 171 -4.44 0.50 -11.15
CA PHE A 171 -5.85 0.13 -11.38
C PHE A 171 -6.08 -1.35 -11.72
N PRO A 172 -5.28 -2.01 -12.56
CA PRO A 172 -5.38 -3.45 -12.77
C PRO A 172 -5.20 -4.28 -11.49
N PHE A 173 -4.27 -3.91 -10.62
CA PHE A 173 -4.07 -4.59 -9.33
C PHE A 173 -5.26 -4.40 -8.40
N MET A 174 -5.85 -3.20 -8.37
CA MET A 174 -7.08 -2.96 -7.59
C MET A 174 -8.26 -3.74 -8.13
N THR A 175 -8.40 -3.85 -9.46
CA THR A 175 -9.44 -4.64 -10.12
C THR A 175 -9.27 -6.12 -9.79
N PHE A 176 -8.07 -6.65 -9.95
CA PHE A 176 -7.77 -8.03 -9.58
C PHE A 176 -7.98 -8.27 -8.08
N GLY A 177 -7.58 -7.33 -7.23
CA GLY A 177 -7.82 -7.37 -5.79
C GLY A 177 -9.31 -7.46 -5.45
N LEU A 178 -10.17 -6.67 -6.12
CA LEU A 178 -11.62 -6.71 -5.92
C LEU A 178 -12.20 -8.07 -6.33
N LEU A 179 -11.83 -8.58 -7.50
CA LEU A 179 -12.34 -9.86 -8.02
C LEU A 179 -11.85 -11.06 -7.21
N SER A 180 -10.55 -11.10 -6.88
CA SER A 180 -9.98 -12.16 -6.04
C SER A 180 -10.52 -12.12 -4.61
N GLY A 181 -10.90 -10.93 -4.12
CA GLY A 181 -11.59 -10.76 -2.86
C GLY A 181 -12.98 -11.38 -2.83
N ALA A 182 -13.73 -11.26 -3.93
CA ALA A 182 -15.01 -11.94 -4.08
C ALA A 182 -14.86 -13.46 -4.07
N LEU A 183 -13.85 -14.00 -4.78
CA LEU A 183 -13.52 -15.43 -4.76
C LEU A 183 -13.09 -15.92 -3.36
N TRP A 184 -12.32 -15.09 -2.66
CA TRP A 184 -11.96 -15.38 -1.29
C TRP A 184 -13.17 -15.36 -0.35
N ALA A 185 -14.09 -14.40 -0.49
CA ALA A 185 -15.30 -14.28 0.31
C ALA A 185 -16.22 -15.51 0.10
N GLU A 186 -16.36 -16.01 -1.13
CA GLU A 186 -17.09 -17.23 -1.43
C GLU A 186 -16.45 -18.43 -0.72
N ALA A 187 -15.14 -18.60 -0.84
CA ALA A 187 -14.43 -19.71 -0.20
C ALA A 187 -14.44 -19.64 1.34
N ALA A 188 -14.51 -18.46 1.94
CA ALA A 188 -14.46 -18.23 3.38
C ALA A 188 -15.85 -18.24 4.04
N TRP A 189 -16.86 -17.73 3.36
CA TRP A 189 -18.21 -17.46 3.91
C TRP A 189 -19.37 -17.95 3.03
N GLY A 190 -19.09 -18.62 1.90
CA GLY A 190 -20.10 -19.18 1.00
C GLY A 190 -20.87 -18.15 0.19
N ARG A 191 -20.35 -16.94 0.01
CA ARG A 191 -20.96 -15.89 -0.82
C ARG A 191 -19.89 -14.96 -1.38
N TYR A 192 -20.05 -14.55 -2.64
CA TYR A 192 -19.10 -13.65 -3.33
C TYR A 192 -19.12 -12.22 -2.81
N TRP A 193 -20.27 -11.77 -2.26
CA TRP A 193 -20.49 -10.39 -1.84
C TRP A 193 -21.56 -10.31 -0.75
N SER A 194 -21.31 -9.54 0.28
CA SER A 194 -22.19 -9.41 1.46
C SER A 194 -22.59 -7.97 1.80
N TRP A 195 -22.12 -6.99 1.01
CA TRP A 195 -22.28 -5.56 1.29
C TRP A 195 -21.63 -5.13 2.62
N ASP A 196 -20.62 -5.85 3.03
CA ASP A 196 -19.82 -5.51 4.18
C ASP A 196 -19.10 -4.17 3.98
N ALA A 197 -18.79 -3.47 5.08
CA ALA A 197 -18.20 -2.13 5.02
C ALA A 197 -16.90 -2.08 4.20
N LYS A 198 -16.02 -3.12 4.30
CA LYS A 198 -14.80 -3.15 3.48
C LYS A 198 -15.10 -3.38 2.00
N GLU A 199 -16.07 -4.24 1.69
CA GLU A 199 -16.48 -4.46 0.31
C GLU A 199 -17.03 -3.17 -0.31
N VAL A 200 -17.94 -2.49 0.39
CA VAL A 200 -18.53 -1.22 -0.07
C VAL A 200 -17.46 -0.15 -0.30
N TRP A 201 -16.58 0.09 0.67
CA TRP A 201 -15.54 1.10 0.53
C TRP A 201 -14.48 0.73 -0.53
N SER A 202 -14.21 -0.56 -0.72
CA SER A 202 -13.35 -1.03 -1.82
C SER A 202 -13.97 -0.75 -3.19
N LEU A 203 -15.30 -0.98 -3.34
CA LEU A 203 -16.03 -0.68 -4.57
C LEU A 203 -16.09 0.83 -4.82
N ILE A 204 -16.34 1.65 -3.79
CA ILE A 204 -16.30 3.12 -3.89
C ILE A 204 -14.91 3.58 -4.37
N THR A 205 -13.85 3.05 -3.77
CA THR A 205 -12.47 3.38 -4.15
C THR A 205 -12.21 3.03 -5.63
N TRP A 206 -12.57 1.84 -6.05
CA TRP A 206 -12.43 1.39 -7.44
C TRP A 206 -13.24 2.25 -8.41
N GLY A 207 -14.51 2.55 -8.07
CA GLY A 207 -15.38 3.38 -8.88
C GLY A 207 -14.87 4.82 -9.05
N LEU A 208 -14.35 5.42 -7.97
CA LEU A 208 -13.76 6.76 -8.03
C LEU A 208 -12.49 6.81 -8.90
N TYR A 209 -11.66 5.76 -8.89
CA TYR A 209 -10.54 5.66 -9.83
C TYR A 209 -11.01 5.44 -11.27
N ALA A 210 -12.07 4.68 -11.51
CA ALA A 210 -12.68 4.57 -12.84
C ALA A 210 -13.16 5.94 -13.33
N ILE A 211 -13.84 6.72 -12.48
CA ILE A 211 -14.26 8.10 -12.75
C ILE A 211 -13.04 8.98 -13.08
N TYR A 212 -11.94 8.86 -12.33
CA TYR A 212 -10.70 9.58 -12.63
C TYR A 212 -10.23 9.32 -14.07
N PHE A 213 -10.19 8.05 -14.51
CA PHE A 213 -9.75 7.71 -15.87
C PHE A 213 -10.68 8.25 -16.94
N HIS A 214 -12.00 8.16 -16.75
CA HIS A 214 -12.99 8.73 -17.66
C HIS A 214 -12.87 10.26 -17.74
N MET A 215 -12.71 10.94 -16.62
CA MET A 215 -12.52 12.39 -16.61
C MET A 215 -11.20 12.80 -17.30
N ARG A 216 -10.12 12.03 -17.10
CA ARG A 216 -8.83 12.29 -17.80
C ARG A 216 -8.94 12.20 -19.32
N ALA A 217 -9.81 11.35 -19.83
CA ALA A 217 -10.06 11.14 -21.26
C ALA A 217 -11.11 12.11 -21.84
N SER A 218 -11.74 12.97 -21.02
CA SER A 218 -12.85 13.83 -21.39
C SER A 218 -12.49 15.32 -21.31
N PRO A 219 -13.38 16.25 -21.75
CA PRO A 219 -13.23 17.70 -21.54
C PRO A 219 -13.10 18.08 -20.06
N TRP A 220 -13.55 17.24 -19.12
CA TRP A 220 -13.48 17.43 -17.69
C TRP A 220 -12.12 17.15 -17.06
N ARG A 221 -11.08 16.90 -17.88
CA ARG A 221 -9.72 16.52 -17.43
C ARG A 221 -9.10 17.47 -16.39
N ARG A 222 -9.52 18.73 -16.36
CA ARG A 222 -9.08 19.73 -15.36
C ARG A 222 -9.52 19.40 -13.93
N TRP A 223 -10.63 18.68 -13.79
CA TRP A 223 -11.22 18.31 -12.51
C TRP A 223 -10.87 16.88 -12.06
N ALA A 224 -10.07 16.15 -12.84
CA ALA A 224 -9.71 14.76 -12.54
C ALA A 224 -8.93 14.59 -11.23
N ASP A 225 -8.30 15.66 -10.74
CA ASP A 225 -7.60 15.66 -9.46
C ASP A 225 -8.57 15.39 -8.28
N LEU A 226 -9.85 15.78 -8.37
CA LEU A 226 -10.86 15.59 -7.33
C LEU A 226 -11.25 14.12 -7.11
N PRO A 227 -11.67 13.33 -8.12
CA PRO A 227 -11.95 11.91 -7.91
C PRO A 227 -10.70 11.13 -7.45
N HIS A 228 -9.47 11.52 -7.85
CA HIS A 228 -8.27 10.91 -7.31
C HIS A 228 -8.11 11.18 -5.79
N LEU A 229 -8.33 12.43 -5.34
CA LEU A 229 -8.34 12.76 -3.92
C LEU A 229 -9.37 11.92 -3.16
N LEU A 230 -10.63 11.93 -3.62
CA LEU A 230 -11.72 11.20 -2.98
C LEU A 230 -11.48 9.68 -2.96
N ALA A 231 -10.92 9.12 -4.05
CA ALA A 231 -10.55 7.71 -4.13
C ALA A 231 -9.49 7.34 -3.09
N TYR A 232 -8.49 8.21 -2.89
CA TYR A 232 -7.46 7.95 -1.88
C TYR A 232 -8.00 8.05 -0.46
N LEU A 233 -8.91 8.99 -0.18
CA LEU A 233 -9.59 9.06 1.11
C LEU A 233 -10.46 7.82 1.36
N ALA A 234 -11.20 7.34 0.35
CA ALA A 234 -11.96 6.10 0.43
C ALA A 234 -11.04 4.88 0.68
N LEU A 235 -9.85 4.84 0.05
CA LEU A 235 -8.83 3.83 0.30
C LEU A 235 -8.36 3.84 1.76
N LEU A 236 -8.08 5.02 2.32
CA LEU A 236 -7.69 5.15 3.74
C LEU A 236 -8.82 4.71 4.67
N THR A 237 -10.08 5.00 4.32
CA THR A 237 -11.25 4.50 5.04
C THR A 237 -11.30 2.97 5.04
N THR A 238 -11.14 2.34 3.88
CA THR A 238 -11.10 0.87 3.74
C THR A 238 -9.98 0.27 4.57
N PHE A 239 -8.79 0.87 4.54
CA PHE A 239 -7.59 0.29 5.13
C PHE A 239 -7.51 0.51 6.65
N PHE A 240 -7.85 1.70 7.13
CA PHE A 240 -7.71 2.09 8.54
C PHE A 240 -9.04 2.20 9.26
N LEU A 241 -9.97 3.05 8.80
CA LEU A 241 -11.15 3.41 9.58
C LEU A 241 -12.08 2.22 9.83
N VAL A 242 -12.27 1.35 8.85
CA VAL A 242 -13.11 0.16 9.01
C VAL A 242 -12.51 -0.82 10.04
N ASN A 243 -11.17 -0.84 10.21
CA ASN A 243 -10.51 -1.68 11.21
C ASN A 243 -10.47 -1.05 12.61
N LEU A 244 -10.39 0.29 12.70
CA LEU A 244 -10.16 1.00 13.96
C LEU A 244 -11.45 1.43 14.66
N LEU A 245 -12.56 1.59 13.91
CA LEU A 245 -13.82 2.07 14.44
C LEU A 245 -14.81 0.91 14.59
N PRO A 246 -15.12 0.45 15.84
CA PRO A 246 -16.03 -0.67 16.09
C PRO A 246 -17.44 -0.50 15.48
N ARG A 247 -17.91 0.76 15.34
CA ARG A 247 -19.22 1.09 14.75
C ARG A 247 -19.24 1.02 13.21
N LEU A 248 -18.08 1.12 12.56
CA LEU A 248 -17.90 0.96 11.11
C LEU A 248 -17.29 -0.40 10.79
N GLY A 249 -17.00 -1.20 11.83
CA GLY A 249 -16.33 -2.49 11.71
C GLY A 249 -17.13 -3.46 10.85
N SER A 250 -16.40 -4.13 9.99
CA SER A 250 -16.87 -5.27 9.25
C SER A 250 -16.98 -6.45 10.20
N LEU A 251 -18.14 -7.05 10.33
CA LEU A 251 -18.32 -8.29 11.10
C LEU A 251 -17.51 -9.46 10.50
N LEU A 252 -17.26 -9.42 9.19
CA LEU A 252 -16.58 -10.48 8.44
C LEU A 252 -15.07 -10.24 8.31
N HIS A 253 -14.63 -8.97 8.34
CA HIS A 253 -13.26 -8.56 8.10
C HIS A 253 -12.59 -7.90 9.33
N SER A 254 -13.13 -8.07 10.53
CA SER A 254 -12.48 -7.56 11.74
C SER A 254 -11.36 -8.53 12.18
N TYR A 255 -10.12 -8.14 11.97
CA TYR A 255 -8.91 -8.87 12.35
C TYR A 255 -8.11 -8.08 13.41
N ALA A 256 -8.80 -7.40 14.30
CA ALA A 256 -8.22 -6.73 15.46
C ALA A 256 -7.96 -7.70 16.61
#